data_92940c5c2b0611eeb39b3a96bce612fd
#
_entry.id   92940c5c2b0611eeb39b3a96bce612fd
#
_cell.length_a   1.000
_cell.length_b   1.000
_cell.length_c   1.000
_cell.angle_alpha   90.00
_cell.angle_beta   90.00
_cell.angle_gamma   90.00
#
_symmetry.space_group_name_H-M   'P 1'
#
loop_
_entity.id
_entity.type
_entity.pdbx_description
1 polymer ?
#
loop_
_entity_poly.entity_id
_entity_poly.type
_entity_poly.pdbx_seq_one_letter_code
_entity_poly.pdbx_strand_id
1 'polypeptide(L)'
;MARRLALVLLIAALAGVGAVAWWRSHNVSPVQRGARLAAERGCLSCHGPAGRLADPEGTLGIGSVPSFEHDDVTGYAKSEAEIREWILDGKPRRLREAPDGETPPVLRMPTWSERLSPAEVDHLVAWVKAVSDFDPVPEAVAAGRDTAARHGCFACHGPQGRFDTPNPGSLKGYIPSWSGADFPELANDDGEIREWIRDGGPKRLRGNPVASFFMGRQAIRMPAYGDRVGEDDVRRITAYIGWLRGTPAR
;
A
#
# COMPACT_ATOMS: atom_id res chain seq x y z
N MET A 1 -29.21 -15.62 38.76
CA MET A 1 -28.52 -16.30 37.64
C MET A 1 -28.54 -15.48 36.34
N ALA A 2 -29.66 -14.99 35.86
CA ALA A 2 -29.80 -14.26 34.61
C ALA A 2 -28.88 -13.01 34.45
N ARG A 3 -28.76 -12.16 35.50
CA ARG A 3 -27.88 -10.97 35.48
C ARG A 3 -26.39 -11.32 35.34
N ARG A 4 -25.95 -12.42 36.00
CA ARG A 4 -24.54 -12.88 35.87
C ARG A 4 -24.24 -13.41 34.44
N LEU A 5 -25.19 -14.15 33.88
CA LEU A 5 -25.08 -14.66 32.50
C LEU A 5 -25.03 -13.50 31.48
N ALA A 6 -25.92 -12.51 31.63
CA ALA A 6 -25.95 -11.33 30.80
C ALA A 6 -24.63 -10.54 30.86
N LEU A 7 -24.05 -10.38 32.06
CA LEU A 7 -22.75 -9.72 32.22
C LEU A 7 -21.62 -10.50 31.56
N VAL A 8 -21.58 -11.82 31.68
CA VAL A 8 -20.57 -12.66 31.04
C VAL A 8 -20.67 -12.55 29.49
N LEU A 9 -21.89 -12.61 28.95
CA LEU A 9 -22.10 -12.48 27.51
C LEU A 9 -21.70 -11.09 26.98
N LEU A 10 -21.98 -10.02 27.76
CA LEU A 10 -21.56 -8.67 27.40
C LEU A 10 -20.02 -8.55 27.38
N ILE A 11 -19.34 -9.07 28.41
CA ILE A 11 -17.86 -9.05 28.46
C ILE A 11 -17.28 -9.85 27.31
N ALA A 12 -17.82 -11.04 27.00
CA ALA A 12 -17.37 -11.85 25.88
C ALA A 12 -17.56 -11.12 24.52
N ALA A 13 -18.69 -10.43 24.34
CA ALA A 13 -18.96 -9.63 23.15
C ALA A 13 -17.98 -8.46 23.01
N LEU A 14 -17.74 -7.71 24.10
CA LEU A 14 -16.78 -6.60 24.13
C LEU A 14 -15.34 -7.09 23.86
N ALA A 15 -14.93 -8.19 24.45
CA ALA A 15 -13.63 -8.81 24.20
C ALA A 15 -13.50 -9.26 22.74
N GLY A 16 -14.55 -9.84 22.16
CA GLY A 16 -14.59 -10.21 20.75
C GLY A 16 -14.45 -9.00 19.82
N VAL A 17 -15.20 -7.93 20.08
CA VAL A 17 -15.08 -6.66 19.34
C VAL A 17 -13.67 -6.07 19.47
N GLY A 18 -13.12 -6.05 20.68
CA GLY A 18 -11.76 -5.59 20.93
C GLY A 18 -10.70 -6.41 20.19
N ALA A 19 -10.83 -7.74 20.20
CA ALA A 19 -9.93 -8.64 19.48
C ALA A 19 -9.99 -8.42 17.95
N VAL A 20 -11.19 -8.26 17.37
CA VAL A 20 -11.36 -7.96 15.94
C VAL A 20 -10.79 -6.58 15.59
N ALA A 21 -11.03 -5.57 16.42
CA ALA A 21 -10.48 -4.23 16.20
C ALA A 21 -8.94 -4.23 16.28
N TRP A 22 -8.39 -4.91 17.27
CA TRP A 22 -6.95 -5.10 17.43
C TRP A 22 -6.34 -5.82 16.22
N TRP A 23 -6.94 -6.95 15.82
CA TRP A 23 -6.48 -7.72 14.66
C TRP A 23 -6.50 -6.89 13.36
N ARG A 24 -7.58 -6.14 13.12
CA ARG A 24 -7.68 -5.23 11.97
C ARG A 24 -6.60 -4.14 11.98
N SER A 25 -6.28 -3.58 13.13
CA SER A 25 -5.29 -2.52 13.24
C SER A 25 -3.86 -3.02 13.07
N HIS A 26 -3.58 -4.28 13.46
CA HIS A 26 -2.24 -4.87 13.38
C HIS A 26 -1.89 -5.44 12.02
N ASN A 27 -2.88 -5.81 11.21
CA ASN A 27 -2.66 -6.38 9.88
C ASN A 27 -2.61 -5.34 8.75
N VAL A 28 -2.70 -4.04 9.09
CA VAL A 28 -2.52 -2.96 8.11
C VAL A 28 -1.05 -2.88 7.69
N SER A 29 -0.81 -2.82 6.37
CA SER A 29 0.55 -2.77 5.83
C SER A 29 1.33 -1.51 6.24
N PRO A 30 2.67 -1.55 6.28
CA PRO A 30 3.49 -0.36 6.48
C PRO A 30 3.17 0.76 5.49
N VAL A 31 2.89 0.42 4.23
CA VAL A 31 2.52 1.36 3.17
C VAL A 31 1.22 2.11 3.52
N GLN A 32 0.19 1.38 3.97
CA GLN A 32 -1.08 1.98 4.39
C GLN A 32 -0.92 2.86 5.63
N ARG A 33 -0.09 2.43 6.59
CA ARG A 33 0.22 3.24 7.79
C ARG A 33 0.93 4.52 7.40
N GLY A 34 1.90 4.44 6.49
CA GLY A 34 2.62 5.60 5.96
C GLY A 34 1.69 6.58 5.26
N ALA A 35 0.76 6.10 4.42
CA ALA A 35 -0.23 6.94 3.76
C ALA A 35 -1.14 7.69 4.74
N ARG A 36 -1.62 7.01 5.79
CA ARG A 36 -2.42 7.64 6.85
C ARG A 36 -1.61 8.68 7.60
N LEU A 37 -0.40 8.33 7.99
CA LEU A 37 0.50 9.21 8.71
C LEU A 37 0.84 10.46 7.89
N ALA A 38 1.10 10.32 6.59
CA ALA A 38 1.35 11.45 5.70
C ALA A 38 0.16 12.43 5.64
N ALA A 39 -1.07 11.91 5.63
CA ALA A 39 -2.28 12.73 5.69
C ALA A 39 -2.43 13.40 7.06
N GLU A 40 -2.26 12.65 8.16
CA GLU A 40 -2.41 13.14 9.54
C GLU A 40 -1.36 14.19 9.91
N ARG A 41 -0.13 14.04 9.42
CA ARG A 41 0.99 14.96 9.68
C ARG A 41 1.03 16.14 8.71
N GLY A 42 0.12 16.21 7.73
CA GLY A 42 0.02 17.32 6.80
C GLY A 42 1.05 17.31 5.66
N CYS A 43 1.74 16.19 5.41
CA CYS A 43 2.69 16.07 4.29
C CYS A 43 2.03 16.39 2.95
N LEU A 44 0.76 15.99 2.81
CA LEU A 44 -0.02 16.18 1.59
C LEU A 44 -0.43 17.64 1.33
N SER A 45 -0.27 18.54 2.31
CA SER A 45 -0.51 19.97 2.10
C SER A 45 0.50 20.61 1.14
N CYS A 46 1.72 20.07 1.09
CA CYS A 46 2.76 20.51 0.16
C CYS A 46 2.90 19.54 -1.03
N HIS A 47 2.87 18.22 -0.78
CA HIS A 47 3.05 17.20 -1.82
C HIS A 47 1.76 16.85 -2.58
N GLY A 48 0.62 17.46 -2.21
CA GLY A 48 -0.67 17.28 -2.87
C GLY A 48 -1.37 15.94 -2.60
N PRO A 49 -2.59 15.77 -3.14
CA PRO A 49 -3.35 14.54 -2.95
C PRO A 49 -2.57 13.31 -3.42
N ALA A 50 -2.40 12.33 -2.52
CA ALA A 50 -1.62 11.12 -2.76
C ALA A 50 -0.15 11.37 -3.18
N GLY A 51 0.41 12.56 -2.90
CA GLY A 51 1.75 12.94 -3.31
C GLY A 51 1.91 13.25 -4.80
N ARG A 52 0.82 13.54 -5.51
CA ARG A 52 0.80 13.71 -6.96
C ARG A 52 0.59 15.15 -7.43
N LEU A 53 0.84 16.12 -6.56
CA LEU A 53 0.83 17.50 -7.00
C LEU A 53 2.17 17.80 -7.68
N ALA A 54 2.16 17.88 -8.99
CA ALA A 54 3.19 18.59 -9.73
C ALA A 54 2.71 20.03 -9.93
N ASP A 55 3.55 21.00 -9.66
CA ASP A 55 3.39 22.39 -10.12
C ASP A 55 4.51 22.70 -11.14
N PRO A 56 4.50 22.05 -12.32
CA PRO A 56 5.57 22.16 -13.31
C PRO A 56 5.70 23.59 -13.85
N GLU A 57 4.64 24.40 -13.73
CA GLU A 57 4.62 25.79 -14.21
C GLU A 57 4.92 26.81 -13.10
N GLY A 58 5.09 26.37 -11.84
CA GLY A 58 5.35 27.23 -10.71
C GLY A 58 4.22 28.22 -10.37
N THR A 59 3.00 27.95 -10.88
CA THR A 59 1.83 28.83 -10.74
C THR A 59 1.34 28.93 -9.30
N LEU A 60 1.55 27.86 -8.50
CA LEU A 60 1.19 27.81 -7.09
C LEU A 60 2.34 28.29 -6.16
N GLY A 61 3.49 28.67 -6.73
CA GLY A 61 4.67 29.04 -5.97
C GLY A 61 5.33 27.87 -5.22
N ILE A 62 4.89 26.64 -5.49
CA ILE A 62 5.42 25.40 -4.87
C ILE A 62 6.26 24.58 -5.85
N GLY A 63 6.67 25.15 -6.98
CA GLY A 63 7.40 24.48 -8.06
C GLY A 63 8.73 23.84 -7.66
N SER A 64 9.15 24.01 -6.39
CA SER A 64 10.29 23.28 -5.81
C SER A 64 9.88 22.04 -5.01
N VAL A 65 8.57 21.77 -4.87
CA VAL A 65 8.10 20.59 -4.14
C VAL A 65 7.89 19.46 -5.15
N PRO A 66 8.70 18.38 -5.11
CA PRO A 66 8.55 17.27 -6.03
C PRO A 66 7.26 16.50 -5.77
N SER A 67 6.67 15.99 -6.83
CA SER A 67 5.65 14.95 -6.70
C SER A 67 6.28 13.62 -6.22
N PHE A 68 5.47 12.65 -5.84
CA PHE A 68 5.95 11.29 -5.56
C PHE A 68 5.90 10.40 -6.82
N GLU A 69 6.01 10.98 -8.00
CA GLU A 69 6.22 10.22 -9.22
C GLU A 69 7.68 9.73 -9.30
N HIS A 70 7.88 8.64 -10.05
CA HIS A 70 9.17 7.94 -10.08
C HIS A 70 10.34 8.87 -10.40
N ASP A 71 10.22 9.63 -11.48
CA ASP A 71 11.30 10.49 -11.98
C ASP A 71 11.61 11.64 -11.01
N ASP A 72 10.58 12.21 -10.38
CA ASP A 72 10.75 13.25 -9.38
C ASP A 72 11.48 12.69 -8.14
N VAL A 73 10.96 11.60 -7.55
CA VAL A 73 11.58 11.04 -6.34
C VAL A 73 13.00 10.58 -6.60
N THR A 74 13.26 9.88 -7.71
CA THR A 74 14.62 9.41 -8.06
C THR A 74 15.56 10.55 -8.47
N GLY A 75 15.01 11.69 -8.88
CA GLY A 75 15.75 12.94 -9.07
C GLY A 75 16.33 13.46 -7.77
N TYR A 76 15.53 13.48 -6.71
CA TYR A 76 15.88 14.04 -5.41
C TYR A 76 16.50 13.06 -4.40
N ALA A 77 16.12 11.78 -4.45
CA ALA A 77 16.63 10.72 -3.57
C ALA A 77 17.24 9.57 -4.40
N LYS A 78 18.46 9.18 -4.09
CA LYS A 78 19.19 8.11 -4.80
C LYS A 78 19.13 6.77 -4.07
N SER A 79 18.62 6.77 -2.84
CA SER A 79 18.50 5.58 -2.00
C SER A 79 17.38 5.75 -0.98
N GLU A 80 16.94 4.63 -0.41
CA GLU A 80 16.02 4.65 0.74
C GLU A 80 16.55 5.48 1.91
N ALA A 81 17.86 5.45 2.14
CA ALA A 81 18.49 6.27 3.17
C ALA A 81 18.29 7.76 2.89
N GLU A 82 18.38 8.21 1.65
CA GLU A 82 18.13 9.60 1.29
C GLU A 82 16.65 9.99 1.40
N ILE A 83 15.69 9.09 1.13
CA ILE A 83 14.28 9.33 1.42
C ILE A 83 14.09 9.55 2.93
N ARG A 84 14.74 8.74 3.75
CA ARG A 84 14.73 8.87 5.20
C ARG A 84 15.33 10.20 5.68
N GLU A 85 16.47 10.61 5.12
CA GLU A 85 17.10 11.89 5.41
C GLU A 85 16.22 13.07 4.98
N TRP A 86 15.52 12.97 3.84
CA TRP A 86 14.53 13.99 3.45
C TRP A 86 13.46 14.17 4.52
N ILE A 87 12.92 13.06 5.04
CA ILE A 87 11.89 13.10 6.09
C ILE A 87 12.46 13.65 7.40
N LEU A 88 13.60 13.13 7.86
CA LEU A 88 14.15 13.49 9.17
C LEU A 88 14.77 14.88 9.21
N ASP A 89 15.52 15.23 8.18
CA ASP A 89 16.42 16.38 8.17
C ASP A 89 15.99 17.48 7.18
N GLY A 90 14.92 17.24 6.40
CA GLY A 90 14.42 18.17 5.39
C GLY A 90 15.30 18.27 4.13
N LYS A 91 16.49 17.62 4.11
CA LYS A 91 17.40 17.57 2.96
C LYS A 91 18.46 16.48 3.21
N PRO A 92 18.78 15.61 2.26
CA PRO A 92 19.83 14.59 2.43
C PRO A 92 21.21 15.24 2.62
N ARG A 93 22.08 14.53 3.35
CA ARG A 93 23.44 14.99 3.63
C ARG A 93 24.18 15.39 2.34
N ARG A 94 24.12 14.57 1.31
CA ARG A 94 24.73 14.84 0.00
C ARG A 94 24.34 16.22 -0.55
N LEU A 95 23.09 16.65 -0.39
CA LEU A 95 22.60 17.94 -0.86
C LEU A 95 22.82 19.06 0.13
N ARG A 96 23.00 18.78 1.45
CA ARG A 96 23.37 19.78 2.46
C ARG A 96 24.82 20.22 2.33
N GLU A 97 25.71 19.30 1.91
CA GLU A 97 27.12 19.55 1.71
C GLU A 97 27.42 20.17 0.32
N ALA A 98 26.45 20.15 -0.58
CA ALA A 98 26.58 20.84 -1.87
C ALA A 98 26.43 22.35 -1.71
N PRO A 99 27.15 23.18 -2.51
CA PRO A 99 26.95 24.61 -2.52
C PRO A 99 25.47 24.95 -2.78
N ASP A 100 24.90 25.85 -1.98
CA ASP A 100 23.57 26.35 -2.26
C ASP A 100 23.56 27.02 -3.64
N GLY A 101 22.50 26.78 -4.43
CA GLY A 101 22.28 27.53 -5.66
C GLY A 101 22.05 29.02 -5.37
N GLU A 102 22.18 29.85 -6.39
CA GLU A 102 22.09 31.33 -6.24
C GLU A 102 20.78 31.82 -5.64
N THR A 103 19.70 31.04 -5.72
CA THR A 103 18.38 31.37 -5.17
C THR A 103 17.89 30.27 -4.23
N PRO A 104 17.70 30.55 -2.93
CA PRO A 104 17.13 29.57 -2.02
C PRO A 104 15.68 29.27 -2.39
N PRO A 105 15.22 27.99 -2.23
CA PRO A 105 13.84 27.64 -2.51
C PRO A 105 12.87 28.36 -1.56
N VAL A 106 11.72 28.77 -2.10
CA VAL A 106 10.66 29.45 -1.32
C VAL A 106 10.09 28.52 -0.25
N LEU A 107 9.92 27.24 -0.57
CA LEU A 107 9.49 26.22 0.36
C LEU A 107 10.63 25.24 0.65
N ARG A 108 10.80 24.91 1.91
CA ARG A 108 11.73 23.88 2.37
C ARG A 108 10.96 22.79 3.08
N MET A 109 11.33 21.54 2.82
CA MET A 109 10.79 20.43 3.59
C MET A 109 11.17 20.61 5.07
N PRO A 110 10.20 20.58 6.01
CA PRO A 110 10.50 20.70 7.43
C PRO A 110 11.22 19.45 7.95
N THR A 111 11.97 19.60 9.03
CA THR A 111 12.59 18.50 9.76
C THR A 111 11.58 17.80 10.66
N TRP A 112 11.59 16.47 10.67
CA TRP A 112 10.68 15.66 11.45
C TRP A 112 11.37 14.75 12.49
N SER A 113 12.69 14.87 12.65
CA SER A 113 13.51 14.01 13.53
C SER A 113 13.02 13.96 14.99
N GLU A 114 12.47 15.08 15.51
CA GLU A 114 11.95 15.13 16.88
C GLU A 114 10.44 14.85 16.99
N ARG A 115 9.75 14.68 15.85
CA ARG A 115 8.28 14.57 15.78
C ARG A 115 7.77 13.21 15.34
N LEU A 116 8.66 12.37 14.84
CA LEU A 116 8.34 11.03 14.33
C LEU A 116 9.19 9.99 15.05
N SER A 117 8.57 8.90 15.44
CA SER A 117 9.27 7.71 15.91
C SER A 117 9.95 6.99 14.73
N PRO A 118 10.97 6.16 14.99
CA PRO A 118 11.62 5.36 13.93
C PRO A 118 10.63 4.53 13.12
N ALA A 119 9.64 3.91 13.77
CA ALA A 119 8.61 3.12 13.10
C ALA A 119 7.69 3.97 12.19
N GLU A 120 7.36 5.19 12.58
CA GLU A 120 6.59 6.12 11.74
C GLU A 120 7.39 6.53 10.50
N VAL A 121 8.70 6.75 10.65
CA VAL A 121 9.60 7.04 9.52
C VAL A 121 9.65 5.85 8.57
N ASP A 122 9.78 4.61 9.09
CA ASP A 122 9.77 3.40 8.27
C ASP A 122 8.46 3.26 7.47
N HIS A 123 7.33 3.60 8.07
CA HIS A 123 6.03 3.59 7.40
C HIS A 123 5.95 4.64 6.28
N LEU A 124 6.43 5.87 6.53
CA LEU A 124 6.46 6.92 5.50
C LEU A 124 7.39 6.54 4.33
N VAL A 125 8.58 6.03 4.63
CA VAL A 125 9.51 5.54 3.61
C VAL A 125 8.89 4.44 2.77
N ALA A 126 8.26 3.45 3.41
CA ALA A 126 7.56 2.36 2.70
C ALA A 126 6.46 2.91 1.78
N TRP A 127 5.70 3.91 2.23
CA TRP A 127 4.67 4.54 1.43
C TRP A 127 5.24 5.32 0.24
N VAL A 128 6.22 6.19 0.46
CA VAL A 128 6.88 6.94 -0.63
C VAL A 128 7.42 5.99 -1.68
N LYS A 129 8.15 4.95 -1.28
CA LYS A 129 8.69 3.93 -2.19
C LYS A 129 7.59 3.25 -3.02
N ALA A 130 6.46 2.92 -2.39
CA ALA A 130 5.36 2.24 -3.07
C ALA A 130 4.64 3.14 -4.08
N VAL A 131 4.43 4.42 -3.77
CA VAL A 131 3.73 5.34 -4.68
C VAL A 131 4.61 5.84 -5.81
N SER A 132 5.94 5.88 -5.60
CA SER A 132 6.91 6.33 -6.60
C SER A 132 7.52 5.19 -7.44
N ASP A 133 7.16 3.94 -7.22
CA ASP A 133 7.84 2.80 -7.88
C ASP A 133 9.37 2.84 -7.70
N PHE A 134 9.81 3.22 -6.49
CA PHE A 134 11.21 3.52 -6.20
C PHE A 134 12.13 2.31 -6.32
N ASP A 135 11.63 1.14 -5.86
CA ASP A 135 12.41 -0.09 -5.93
C ASP A 135 12.43 -0.64 -7.34
N PRO A 136 13.60 -0.95 -7.91
CA PRO A 136 13.67 -1.55 -9.23
C PRO A 136 12.97 -2.92 -9.22
N VAL A 137 12.03 -3.10 -10.14
CA VAL A 137 11.38 -4.39 -10.37
C VAL A 137 12.30 -5.23 -11.25
N PRO A 138 12.70 -6.44 -10.82
CA PRO A 138 13.54 -7.31 -11.65
C PRO A 138 12.90 -7.58 -13.01
N GLU A 139 13.71 -7.57 -14.07
CA GLU A 139 13.24 -7.79 -15.45
C GLU A 139 12.39 -9.05 -15.59
N ALA A 140 12.76 -10.12 -14.88
CA ALA A 140 12.04 -11.39 -14.89
C ALA A 140 10.56 -11.28 -14.47
N VAL A 141 10.19 -10.26 -13.69
CA VAL A 141 8.82 -10.06 -13.20
C VAL A 141 8.20 -8.73 -13.62
N ALA A 142 8.99 -7.85 -14.27
CA ALA A 142 8.51 -6.55 -14.74
C ALA A 142 7.31 -6.68 -15.68
N ALA A 143 7.34 -7.66 -16.60
CA ALA A 143 6.21 -7.96 -17.48
C ALA A 143 4.92 -8.29 -16.71
N GLY A 144 5.02 -8.90 -15.53
CA GLY A 144 3.88 -9.19 -14.66
C GLY A 144 3.27 -7.94 -14.03
N ARG A 145 4.12 -7.01 -13.56
CA ARG A 145 3.69 -5.69 -13.09
C ARG A 145 2.95 -4.92 -14.19
N ASP A 146 3.56 -4.84 -15.38
CA ASP A 146 3.00 -4.11 -16.51
C ASP A 146 1.68 -4.72 -16.99
N THR A 147 1.58 -6.05 -16.93
CA THR A 147 0.34 -6.79 -17.22
C THR A 147 -0.74 -6.46 -16.20
N ALA A 148 -0.43 -6.47 -14.90
CA ALA A 148 -1.37 -6.08 -13.85
C ALA A 148 -1.85 -4.62 -14.02
N ALA A 149 -0.95 -3.71 -14.40
CA ALA A 149 -1.28 -2.32 -14.70
C ALA A 149 -2.27 -2.21 -15.88
N ARG A 150 -1.97 -2.88 -17.01
CA ARG A 150 -2.84 -2.88 -18.20
C ARG A 150 -4.25 -3.42 -17.93
N HIS A 151 -4.38 -4.43 -17.07
CA HIS A 151 -5.66 -4.97 -16.66
C HIS A 151 -6.35 -4.21 -15.52
N GLY A 152 -5.78 -3.07 -15.07
CA GLY A 152 -6.36 -2.20 -14.06
C GLY A 152 -6.33 -2.77 -12.63
N CYS A 153 -5.52 -3.79 -12.35
CA CYS A 153 -5.47 -4.44 -11.03
C CYS A 153 -5.15 -3.45 -9.90
N PHE A 154 -4.27 -2.49 -10.18
CA PHE A 154 -3.83 -1.50 -9.18
C PHE A 154 -4.90 -0.47 -8.81
N ALA A 155 -5.99 -0.34 -9.57
CA ALA A 155 -7.13 0.50 -9.18
C ALA A 155 -7.77 0.04 -7.85
N CYS A 156 -7.78 -1.27 -7.59
CA CYS A 156 -8.31 -1.84 -6.36
C CYS A 156 -7.21 -2.26 -5.37
N HIS A 157 -6.08 -2.78 -5.86
CA HIS A 157 -4.98 -3.26 -5.02
C HIS A 157 -3.96 -2.16 -4.67
N GLY A 158 -4.22 -0.92 -5.11
CA GLY A 158 -3.38 0.25 -4.87
C GLY A 158 -2.03 0.21 -5.59
N PRO A 159 -1.17 1.21 -5.34
CA PRO A 159 0.11 1.33 -6.02
C PRO A 159 0.90 0.02 -5.94
N GLN A 160 1.15 -0.57 -7.11
CA GLN A 160 1.90 -1.82 -7.28
C GLN A 160 1.41 -3.02 -6.47
N GLY A 161 0.14 -3.03 -6.06
CA GLY A 161 -0.41 -4.08 -5.21
C GLY A 161 0.08 -4.05 -3.75
N ARG A 162 0.70 -2.95 -3.32
CA ARG A 162 1.29 -2.83 -1.97
C ARG A 162 0.40 -2.11 -0.95
N PHE A 163 -0.81 -1.75 -1.33
CA PHE A 163 -1.70 -0.92 -0.51
C PHE A 163 -2.92 -1.72 -0.03
N ASP A 164 -3.34 -1.45 1.21
CA ASP A 164 -4.56 -2.03 1.79
C ASP A 164 -5.73 -1.09 1.50
N THR A 165 -6.43 -1.31 0.41
CA THR A 165 -7.55 -0.45 0.00
C THR A 165 -8.78 -0.68 0.88
N PRO A 166 -9.37 0.36 1.49
CA PRO A 166 -10.58 0.20 2.30
C PRO A 166 -11.70 -0.47 1.53
N ASN A 167 -12.32 -1.50 2.10
CA ASN A 167 -13.40 -2.27 1.50
C ASN A 167 -14.50 -2.58 2.52
N PRO A 168 -15.41 -1.62 2.76
CA PRO A 168 -16.52 -1.81 3.69
C PRO A 168 -17.35 -3.05 3.35
N GLY A 169 -17.78 -3.78 4.38
CA GLY A 169 -18.55 -5.00 4.24
C GLY A 169 -17.74 -6.27 4.01
N SER A 170 -16.46 -6.18 3.67
CA SER A 170 -15.57 -7.33 3.67
C SER A 170 -15.21 -7.77 5.09
N LEU A 171 -14.81 -9.04 5.27
CA LEU A 171 -14.42 -9.58 6.60
C LEU A 171 -13.31 -8.73 7.25
N LYS A 172 -12.31 -8.35 6.47
CA LYS A 172 -11.17 -7.56 6.94
C LYS A 172 -11.44 -6.04 6.98
N GLY A 173 -12.43 -5.55 6.25
CA GLY A 173 -12.71 -4.13 6.07
C GLY A 173 -11.81 -3.45 5.01
N TYR A 174 -10.92 -4.19 4.38
CA TYR A 174 -10.01 -3.73 3.32
C TYR A 174 -9.69 -4.86 2.34
N ILE A 175 -9.15 -4.50 1.18
CA ILE A 175 -8.52 -5.40 0.22
C ILE A 175 -7.06 -5.50 0.65
N PRO A 176 -6.54 -6.67 1.06
CA PRO A 176 -5.15 -6.81 1.48
C PRO A 176 -4.16 -6.52 0.37
N SER A 177 -3.04 -5.90 0.74
CA SER A 177 -1.92 -5.75 -0.18
C SER A 177 -1.36 -7.12 -0.58
N TRP A 178 -0.80 -7.24 -1.78
CA TRP A 178 -0.21 -8.50 -2.23
C TRP A 178 1.03 -8.90 -1.43
N SER A 179 1.70 -7.93 -0.81
CA SER A 179 2.84 -8.15 0.10
C SER A 179 2.42 -8.27 1.58
N GLY A 180 1.13 -8.17 1.89
CA GLY A 180 0.62 -8.21 3.26
C GLY A 180 0.83 -9.57 3.93
N ALA A 181 1.09 -9.54 5.24
CA ALA A 181 1.26 -10.76 6.04
C ALA A 181 0.00 -11.63 6.08
N ASP A 182 -1.17 -11.03 5.84
CA ASP A 182 -2.47 -11.68 5.84
C ASP A 182 -2.96 -12.15 4.46
N PHE A 183 -2.17 -11.91 3.41
CA PHE A 183 -2.48 -12.40 2.06
C PHE A 183 -2.60 -13.93 1.98
N PRO A 184 -1.78 -14.75 2.70
CA PRO A 184 -1.94 -16.21 2.70
C PRO A 184 -3.30 -16.70 3.18
N GLU A 185 -4.03 -15.92 3.96
CA GLU A 185 -5.41 -16.28 4.35
C GLU A 185 -6.37 -16.27 3.16
N LEU A 186 -6.07 -15.46 2.14
CA LEU A 186 -6.87 -15.31 0.93
C LEU A 186 -6.41 -16.23 -0.21
N ALA A 187 -5.11 -16.46 -0.33
CA ALA A 187 -4.53 -17.31 -1.35
C ALA A 187 -3.35 -18.09 -0.75
N ASN A 188 -3.51 -19.42 -0.63
CA ASN A 188 -2.50 -20.32 -0.06
C ASN A 188 -1.33 -20.57 -1.03
N ASP A 189 -1.63 -20.55 -2.33
CA ASP A 189 -0.70 -20.91 -3.41
C ASP A 189 -1.02 -20.17 -4.71
N ASP A 190 -0.18 -20.38 -5.70
CA ASP A 190 -0.34 -19.82 -7.04
C ASP A 190 -1.64 -20.25 -7.74
N GLY A 191 -2.14 -21.44 -7.42
CA GLY A 191 -3.41 -21.95 -7.95
C GLY A 191 -4.59 -21.09 -7.47
N GLU A 192 -4.63 -20.77 -6.18
CA GLU A 192 -5.66 -19.89 -5.61
C GLU A 192 -5.52 -18.44 -6.09
N ILE A 193 -4.28 -17.94 -6.35
CA ILE A 193 -4.08 -16.64 -7.00
C ILE A 193 -4.72 -16.64 -8.40
N ARG A 194 -4.54 -17.69 -9.18
CA ARG A 194 -5.18 -17.85 -10.50
C ARG A 194 -6.69 -17.92 -10.40
N GLU A 195 -7.24 -18.65 -9.43
CA GLU A 195 -8.69 -18.68 -9.17
C GLU A 195 -9.23 -17.30 -8.80
N TRP A 196 -8.48 -16.49 -8.02
CA TRP A 196 -8.84 -15.12 -7.78
C TRP A 196 -8.97 -14.30 -9.07
N ILE A 197 -7.99 -14.39 -9.96
CA ILE A 197 -7.99 -13.65 -11.23
C ILE A 197 -9.13 -14.16 -12.14
N ARG A 198 -9.29 -15.47 -12.29
CA ARG A 198 -10.26 -16.04 -13.22
C ARG A 198 -11.69 -15.97 -12.75
N ASP A 199 -11.90 -16.30 -11.49
CA ASP A 199 -13.23 -16.60 -10.93
C ASP A 199 -13.70 -15.54 -9.90
N GLY A 200 -12.86 -14.53 -9.58
CA GLY A 200 -13.14 -13.53 -8.54
C GLY A 200 -13.05 -14.09 -7.12
N GLY A 201 -12.48 -15.28 -6.93
CA GLY A 201 -12.23 -15.90 -5.62
C GLY A 201 -11.99 -17.41 -5.71
N PRO A 202 -11.18 -17.98 -4.80
CA PRO A 202 -10.88 -19.40 -4.83
C PRO A 202 -12.08 -20.25 -4.38
N LYS A 203 -12.17 -21.45 -4.91
CA LYS A 203 -13.24 -22.43 -4.59
C LYS A 203 -13.35 -22.66 -3.09
N ARG A 204 -12.21 -22.71 -2.39
CA ARG A 204 -12.15 -22.89 -0.94
C ARG A 204 -12.94 -21.80 -0.21
N LEU A 205 -12.78 -20.53 -0.57
CA LEU A 205 -13.48 -19.41 0.08
C LEU A 205 -14.94 -19.31 -0.40
N ARG A 206 -15.20 -19.53 -1.67
CA ARG A 206 -16.58 -19.54 -2.20
C ARG A 206 -17.43 -20.66 -1.60
N GLY A 207 -16.82 -21.81 -1.28
CA GLY A 207 -17.49 -22.92 -0.61
C GLY A 207 -17.64 -22.77 0.91
N ASN A 208 -16.98 -21.81 1.54
CA ASN A 208 -17.09 -21.55 2.96
C ASN A 208 -18.25 -20.55 3.22
N PRO A 209 -19.29 -20.94 4.03
CA PRO A 209 -20.45 -20.08 4.23
C PRO A 209 -20.14 -18.69 4.81
N VAL A 210 -19.17 -18.60 5.74
CA VAL A 210 -18.78 -17.35 6.37
C VAL A 210 -18.02 -16.48 5.37
N ALA A 211 -17.03 -17.02 4.68
CA ALA A 211 -16.27 -16.29 3.66
C ALA A 211 -17.19 -15.82 2.52
N SER A 212 -18.05 -16.71 2.01
CA SER A 212 -19.02 -16.40 0.95
C SER A 212 -19.99 -15.28 1.36
N PHE A 213 -20.47 -15.27 2.61
CA PHE A 213 -21.31 -14.19 3.13
C PHE A 213 -20.60 -12.84 3.07
N PHE A 214 -19.35 -12.74 3.54
CA PHE A 214 -18.61 -11.49 3.49
C PHE A 214 -18.19 -11.10 2.07
N MET A 215 -17.81 -12.06 1.22
CA MET A 215 -17.54 -11.82 -0.20
C MET A 215 -18.76 -11.26 -0.93
N GLY A 216 -19.97 -11.67 -0.51
CA GLY A 216 -21.22 -11.14 -1.06
C GLY A 216 -21.56 -9.72 -0.62
N ARG A 217 -21.09 -9.26 0.55
CA ARG A 217 -21.42 -7.97 1.16
C ARG A 217 -20.37 -6.88 0.97
N GLN A 218 -19.17 -7.23 0.52
CA GLN A 218 -18.09 -6.25 0.31
C GLN A 218 -18.46 -5.22 -0.77
N ALA A 219 -18.07 -3.97 -0.56
CA ALA A 219 -18.35 -2.87 -1.47
C ALA A 219 -17.60 -3.03 -2.80
N ILE A 220 -16.36 -3.51 -2.75
CA ILE A 220 -15.51 -3.76 -3.91
C ILE A 220 -15.32 -5.27 -4.02
N ARG A 221 -15.75 -5.85 -5.14
CA ARG A 221 -15.57 -7.28 -5.42
C ARG A 221 -14.50 -7.47 -6.48
N MET A 222 -13.63 -8.46 -6.27
CA MET A 222 -12.71 -8.88 -7.32
C MET A 222 -13.54 -9.36 -8.52
N PRO A 223 -13.39 -8.75 -9.72
CA PRO A 223 -14.10 -9.24 -10.90
C PRO A 223 -13.56 -10.60 -11.32
N ALA A 224 -14.44 -11.45 -11.82
CA ALA A 224 -14.03 -12.66 -12.54
C ALA A 224 -13.60 -12.25 -13.96
N TYR A 225 -12.32 -12.31 -14.23
CA TYR A 225 -11.81 -11.97 -15.57
C TYR A 225 -12.06 -13.09 -16.58
N GLY A 226 -12.18 -14.34 -16.13
CA GLY A 226 -12.40 -15.50 -17.01
C GLY A 226 -11.33 -15.56 -18.11
N ASP A 227 -11.79 -15.65 -19.36
CA ASP A 227 -10.89 -15.70 -20.52
C ASP A 227 -10.43 -14.33 -21.03
N ARG A 228 -10.85 -13.20 -20.37
CA ARG A 228 -10.41 -11.85 -20.73
C ARG A 228 -8.93 -11.60 -20.43
N VAL A 229 -8.38 -12.38 -19.49
CA VAL A 229 -6.95 -12.39 -19.17
C VAL A 229 -6.41 -13.75 -19.60
N GLY A 230 -5.53 -13.75 -20.60
CA GLY A 230 -4.93 -14.97 -21.14
C GLY A 230 -4.06 -15.71 -20.12
N GLU A 231 -3.82 -17.02 -20.34
CA GLU A 231 -3.01 -17.84 -19.43
C GLU A 231 -1.61 -17.28 -19.19
N ASP A 232 -0.99 -16.70 -20.23
CA ASP A 232 0.33 -16.11 -20.12
C ASP A 232 0.31 -14.87 -19.19
N ASP A 233 -0.72 -14.05 -19.31
CA ASP A 233 -0.88 -12.86 -18.48
C ASP A 233 -1.17 -13.26 -17.02
N VAL A 234 -2.00 -14.30 -16.80
CA VAL A 234 -2.24 -14.84 -15.45
C VAL A 234 -0.93 -15.33 -14.83
N ARG A 235 -0.09 -16.06 -15.61
CA ARG A 235 1.21 -16.53 -15.12
C ARG A 235 2.14 -15.38 -14.74
N ARG A 236 2.22 -14.34 -15.60
CA ARG A 236 3.05 -13.15 -15.37
C ARG A 236 2.62 -12.40 -14.12
N ILE A 237 1.30 -12.16 -13.95
CA ILE A 237 0.76 -11.50 -12.75
C ILE A 237 1.05 -12.34 -11.50
N THR A 238 0.86 -13.66 -11.57
CA THR A 238 1.14 -14.57 -10.44
C THR A 238 2.62 -14.52 -10.04
N ALA A 239 3.54 -14.49 -11.02
CA ALA A 239 4.98 -14.37 -10.77
C ALA A 239 5.34 -13.04 -10.10
N TYR A 240 4.72 -11.94 -10.52
CA TYR A 240 4.90 -10.63 -9.90
C TYR A 240 4.41 -10.62 -8.44
N ILE A 241 3.22 -11.19 -8.18
CA ILE A 241 2.70 -11.34 -6.81
C ILE A 241 3.64 -12.19 -5.96
N GLY A 242 4.15 -13.30 -6.50
CA GLY A 242 5.12 -14.16 -5.83
C GLY A 242 6.39 -13.40 -5.44
N TRP A 243 6.93 -12.58 -6.36
CA TRP A 243 8.09 -11.74 -6.08
C TRP A 243 7.82 -10.73 -4.97
N LEU A 244 6.68 -10.03 -4.99
CA LEU A 244 6.28 -9.10 -3.93
C LEU A 244 6.24 -9.77 -2.55
N ARG A 245 5.99 -11.06 -2.49
CA ARG A 245 5.92 -11.88 -1.28
C ARG A 245 7.26 -12.51 -0.87
N GLY A 246 8.33 -12.23 -1.61
CA GLY A 246 9.63 -12.85 -1.40
C GLY A 246 9.69 -14.33 -1.83
N THR A 247 8.73 -14.79 -2.63
CA THR A 247 8.76 -16.12 -3.23
C THR A 247 9.57 -16.04 -4.53
N PRO A 248 10.63 -16.85 -4.73
CA PRO A 248 11.37 -16.85 -5.98
C PRO A 248 10.43 -17.12 -7.16
N ALA A 249 10.60 -16.37 -8.25
CA ALA A 249 9.95 -16.70 -9.53
C ALA A 249 10.40 -18.10 -9.96
N ARG A 250 9.48 -19.01 -10.14
CA ARG A 250 9.75 -20.38 -10.64
C ARG A 250 9.65 -20.41 -12.14
#